data_6f98be28e3f15edb2e75eada3dc11315
#
_entry.id   6f98be28e3f15edb2e75eada3dc11315
#
_cell.length_a   1.000
_cell.length_b   1.000
_cell.length_c   1.000
_cell.angle_alpha   90.00
_cell.angle_beta   90.00
_cell.angle_gamma   90.00
#
_symmetry.space_group_name_H-M   'P 1'
#
loop_
_entity.id
_entity.type
_entity.pdbx_description
1 polymer ?
#
loop_
_entity_poly.entity_id
_entity_poly.type
_entity_poly.pdbx_seq_one_letter_code
_entity_poly.pdbx_strand_id
1 'polypeptide(L)'
;MKKIINGKVYDTNTAKRLGAYEPNPYHSDFHWYCETLYQKKTGEFFLHGEGNAASPYSRSCGQNEWCGSEKIQPLTYKEAQEWAENHLDGDEYCDIFGEPDESGEAVTLGLNVSAAAAAKLKAEAAKLGIPQGKLLERWIMEA
;
A
#
# COMPACT_ATOMS: atom_id res chain seq x y z
N MET A 1 -13.39 -7.25 3.40
CA MET A 1 -12.68 -8.49 3.07
C MET A 1 -11.58 -8.75 4.07
N LYS A 2 -11.44 -9.96 4.51
CA LYS A 2 -10.39 -10.40 5.43
C LYS A 2 -9.74 -11.65 4.88
N LYS A 3 -8.41 -11.66 4.82
CA LYS A 3 -7.66 -12.80 4.28
C LYS A 3 -6.40 -13.05 5.10
N ILE A 4 -6.04 -14.32 5.23
CA ILE A 4 -4.78 -14.71 5.87
C ILE A 4 -3.82 -15.18 4.79
N ILE A 5 -2.64 -14.55 4.73
CA ILE A 5 -1.61 -14.83 3.74
C ILE A 5 -0.28 -14.98 4.50
N ASN A 6 0.35 -16.13 4.37
CA ASN A 6 1.62 -16.45 5.07
C ASN A 6 1.57 -16.20 6.58
N GLY A 7 0.43 -16.55 7.21
CA GLY A 7 0.23 -16.38 8.64
C GLY A 7 -0.07 -14.97 9.11
N LYS A 8 -0.24 -14.02 8.18
CA LYS A 8 -0.56 -12.62 8.47
C LYS A 8 -1.98 -12.29 8.07
N VAL A 9 -2.66 -11.50 8.89
CA VAL A 9 -4.04 -11.07 8.64
C VAL A 9 -4.05 -9.78 7.84
N TYR A 10 -4.83 -9.76 6.75
CA TYR A 10 -5.08 -8.59 5.93
C TYR A 10 -6.60 -8.34 5.92
N ASP A 11 -7.02 -7.23 6.52
CA ASP A 11 -8.44 -6.92 6.72
C ASP A 11 -8.72 -5.46 6.32
N THR A 12 -9.54 -5.28 5.30
CA THR A 12 -9.91 -3.94 4.80
C THR A 12 -10.74 -3.16 5.82
N ASN A 13 -11.37 -3.82 6.79
CA ASN A 13 -12.18 -3.16 7.82
C ASN A 13 -11.34 -2.57 8.96
N THR A 14 -10.16 -3.13 9.22
CA THR A 14 -9.28 -2.68 10.31
C THR A 14 -8.07 -1.88 9.82
N ALA A 15 -7.72 -2.00 8.54
CA ALA A 15 -6.63 -1.26 7.94
C ALA A 15 -7.07 0.15 7.54
N LYS A 16 -6.09 1.06 7.48
CA LYS A 16 -6.34 2.43 7.02
C LYS A 16 -6.35 2.48 5.50
N ARG A 17 -7.43 2.99 4.92
CA ARG A 17 -7.51 3.26 3.49
C ARG A 17 -6.67 4.48 3.16
N LEU A 18 -5.75 4.35 2.21
CA LEU A 18 -4.84 5.43 1.83
C LEU A 18 -5.22 6.12 0.52
N GLY A 19 -5.68 5.37 -0.46
CA GLY A 19 -6.08 5.92 -1.75
C GLY A 19 -6.63 4.83 -2.66
N ALA A 20 -7.28 5.23 -3.74
CA ALA A 20 -7.88 4.31 -4.70
C ALA A 20 -7.60 4.74 -6.13
N TYR A 21 -7.55 3.77 -7.03
CA TYR A 21 -7.42 3.97 -8.46
C TYR A 21 -8.55 3.26 -9.18
N GLU A 22 -9.35 4.02 -9.89
CA GLU A 22 -10.49 3.53 -10.66
C GLU A 22 -10.46 4.21 -12.03
N PRO A 23 -9.82 3.58 -13.04
CA PRO A 23 -9.64 4.20 -14.35
C PRO A 23 -10.93 4.37 -15.15
N ASN A 24 -11.94 3.55 -14.86
CA ASN A 24 -13.24 3.59 -15.53
C ASN A 24 -14.34 3.77 -14.49
N PRO A 25 -15.12 4.88 -14.52
CA PRO A 25 -16.17 5.11 -13.54
C PRO A 25 -17.42 4.24 -13.73
N TYR A 26 -17.51 3.50 -14.84
CA TYR A 26 -18.70 2.71 -15.20
C TYR A 26 -18.59 1.30 -14.64
N HIS A 27 -19.16 1.08 -13.46
CA HIS A 27 -19.11 -0.20 -12.73
C HIS A 27 -19.77 -1.37 -13.48
N SER A 28 -20.64 -1.10 -14.42
CA SER A 28 -21.28 -2.11 -15.26
C SER A 28 -20.45 -2.56 -16.47
N ASP A 29 -19.35 -1.87 -16.75
CA ASP A 29 -18.44 -2.23 -17.83
C ASP A 29 -17.69 -3.53 -17.48
N PHE A 30 -17.58 -4.47 -18.43
CA PHE A 30 -16.87 -5.73 -18.22
C PHE A 30 -15.40 -5.56 -17.87
N HIS A 31 -14.78 -4.45 -18.28
CA HIS A 31 -13.38 -4.12 -18.01
C HIS A 31 -13.17 -3.34 -16.72
N TRP A 32 -14.26 -2.96 -16.04
CA TRP A 32 -14.17 -2.17 -14.82
C TRP A 32 -13.36 -2.87 -13.74
N TYR A 33 -12.49 -2.11 -13.09
CA TYR A 33 -11.80 -2.54 -11.87
C TYR A 33 -11.47 -1.33 -10.99
N CYS A 34 -11.18 -1.63 -9.74
CA CYS A 34 -10.74 -0.64 -8.76
C CYS A 34 -9.66 -1.26 -7.89
N GLU A 35 -8.62 -0.49 -7.63
CA GLU A 35 -7.56 -0.86 -6.70
C GLU A 35 -7.54 0.12 -5.55
N THR A 36 -7.41 -0.37 -4.32
CA THR A 36 -7.36 0.47 -3.12
C THR A 36 -6.14 0.08 -2.29
N LEU A 37 -5.32 1.07 -1.97
CA LEU A 37 -4.14 0.88 -1.13
C LEU A 37 -4.52 1.03 0.34
N TYR A 38 -4.11 0.05 1.14
CA TYR A 38 -4.32 0.02 2.58
C TYR A 38 -3.01 -0.10 3.34
N GLN A 39 -3.01 0.42 4.56
CA GLN A 39 -1.90 0.23 5.50
C GLN A 39 -2.44 -0.39 6.78
N LYS A 40 -1.83 -1.49 7.19
CA LYS A 40 -2.14 -2.14 8.47
C LYS A 40 -1.61 -1.31 9.63
N LYS A 41 -2.16 -1.53 10.82
CA LYS A 41 -1.66 -0.91 12.06
C LYS A 41 -0.19 -1.26 12.33
N THR A 42 0.28 -2.39 11.81
CA THR A 42 1.68 -2.80 11.88
C THR A 42 2.60 -2.03 10.93
N GLY A 43 2.04 -1.20 10.04
CA GLY A 43 2.80 -0.45 9.05
C GLY A 43 2.92 -1.14 7.68
N GLU A 44 2.53 -2.39 7.56
CA GLU A 44 2.58 -3.13 6.30
C GLU A 44 1.50 -2.63 5.33
N PHE A 45 1.84 -2.64 4.04
CA PHE A 45 0.93 -2.22 2.98
C PHE A 45 0.32 -3.43 2.27
N PHE A 46 -0.89 -3.26 1.79
CA PHE A 46 -1.50 -4.21 0.88
C PHE A 46 -2.46 -3.51 -0.07
N LEU A 47 -2.69 -4.15 -1.20
CA LEU A 47 -3.62 -3.67 -2.23
C LEU A 47 -4.85 -4.55 -2.23
N HIS A 48 -6.03 -3.93 -2.18
CA HIS A 48 -7.29 -4.61 -2.43
C HIS A 48 -7.73 -4.26 -3.84
N GLY A 49 -7.82 -5.25 -4.70
CA GLY A 49 -8.31 -5.08 -6.06
C GLY A 49 -9.61 -5.83 -6.24
N GLU A 50 -10.53 -5.24 -7.00
CA GLU A 50 -11.76 -5.90 -7.43
C GLU A 50 -12.09 -5.48 -8.85
N GLY A 51 -12.79 -6.31 -9.58
CA GLY A 51 -13.14 -5.99 -10.94
C GLY A 51 -14.06 -7.01 -11.57
N ASN A 52 -14.54 -6.66 -12.76
CA ASN A 52 -15.49 -7.45 -13.54
C ASN A 52 -14.80 -8.50 -14.42
N ALA A 53 -15.57 -9.21 -15.21
CA ALA A 53 -15.15 -10.42 -15.92
C ALA A 53 -13.99 -10.24 -16.91
N ALA A 54 -13.83 -9.03 -17.47
CA ALA A 54 -12.74 -8.74 -18.41
C ALA A 54 -11.66 -7.84 -17.81
N SER A 55 -11.59 -7.74 -16.49
CA SER A 55 -10.61 -6.94 -15.77
C SER A 55 -9.40 -7.77 -15.33
N PRO A 56 -8.32 -7.13 -14.82
CA PRO A 56 -7.20 -7.84 -14.22
C PRO A 56 -7.57 -8.68 -12.99
N TYR A 57 -8.75 -8.45 -12.41
CA TYR A 57 -9.27 -9.16 -11.24
C TYR A 57 -10.34 -10.19 -11.58
N SER A 58 -10.43 -10.58 -12.85
CA SER A 58 -11.32 -11.66 -13.25
C SER A 58 -10.79 -13.02 -12.78
N ARG A 59 -11.69 -13.97 -12.65
CA ARG A 59 -11.34 -15.37 -12.37
C ARG A 59 -12.12 -16.30 -13.28
N SER A 60 -11.57 -17.47 -13.54
CA SER A 60 -12.30 -18.53 -14.22
C SER A 60 -13.38 -19.09 -13.32
N CYS A 61 -14.62 -19.14 -13.78
CA CYS A 61 -15.75 -19.67 -13.03
C CYS A 61 -16.48 -20.81 -13.74
N GLY A 62 -15.88 -21.30 -14.84
CA GLY A 62 -16.41 -22.43 -15.63
C GLY A 62 -15.56 -22.62 -16.86
N GLN A 63 -15.96 -23.57 -17.73
CA GLN A 63 -15.25 -23.82 -18.98
C GLN A 63 -15.49 -22.65 -19.94
N ASN A 64 -14.41 -21.90 -20.27
CA ASN A 64 -14.45 -20.68 -21.08
C ASN A 64 -15.34 -19.57 -20.49
N GLU A 65 -15.58 -19.58 -19.17
CA GLU A 65 -16.35 -18.57 -18.49
C GLU A 65 -15.48 -17.79 -17.51
N TRP A 66 -15.63 -16.46 -17.50
CA TRP A 66 -14.91 -15.54 -16.61
C TRP A 66 -15.90 -14.74 -15.78
N CYS A 67 -15.58 -14.58 -14.52
CA CYS A 67 -16.37 -13.81 -13.55
C CYS A 67 -15.52 -12.73 -12.93
N GLY A 68 -16.17 -11.68 -12.42
CA GLY A 68 -15.51 -10.72 -11.56
C GLY A 68 -15.08 -11.34 -10.24
N SER A 69 -14.05 -10.80 -9.64
CA SER A 69 -13.59 -11.21 -8.32
C SER A 69 -12.87 -10.08 -7.60
N GLU A 70 -12.42 -10.36 -6.39
CA GLU A 70 -11.59 -9.47 -5.60
C GLU A 70 -10.38 -10.21 -5.07
N LYS A 71 -9.32 -9.46 -4.77
CA LYS A 71 -8.05 -10.02 -4.34
C LYS A 71 -7.35 -9.06 -3.38
N ILE A 72 -6.69 -9.62 -2.38
CA ILE A 72 -5.74 -8.89 -1.54
C ILE A 72 -4.33 -9.30 -1.93
N GLN A 73 -3.48 -8.30 -2.16
CA GLN A 73 -2.08 -8.49 -2.51
C GLN A 73 -1.20 -7.72 -1.53
N PRO A 74 -0.42 -8.42 -0.70
CA PRO A 74 0.58 -7.75 0.13
C PRO A 74 1.62 -7.02 -0.72
N LEU A 75 1.99 -5.83 -0.30
CA LEU A 75 3.00 -5.01 -0.99
C LEU A 75 4.16 -4.72 -0.07
N THR A 76 5.36 -4.69 -0.63
CA THR A 76 6.51 -4.10 0.05
C THR A 76 6.35 -2.58 0.06
N TYR A 77 7.14 -1.89 0.88
CA TYR A 77 7.15 -0.43 0.92
C TYR A 77 7.42 0.17 -0.46
N LYS A 78 8.41 -0.38 -1.17
CA LYS A 78 8.76 0.07 -2.51
C LYS A 78 7.63 -0.15 -3.51
N GLU A 79 6.99 -1.31 -3.48
CA GLU A 79 5.85 -1.61 -4.34
C GLU A 79 4.68 -0.66 -4.08
N ALA A 80 4.41 -0.35 -2.80
CA ALA A 80 3.39 0.62 -2.43
C ALA A 80 3.70 2.02 -2.93
N GLN A 81 4.97 2.45 -2.85
CA GLN A 81 5.42 3.73 -3.41
C GLN A 81 5.24 3.79 -4.92
N GLU A 82 5.64 2.75 -5.64
CA GLU A 82 5.51 2.68 -7.10
C GLU A 82 4.04 2.74 -7.53
N TRP A 83 3.18 2.01 -6.83
CA TRP A 83 1.74 2.07 -7.11
C TRP A 83 1.19 3.48 -6.88
N ALA A 84 1.56 4.13 -5.79
CA ALA A 84 1.11 5.48 -5.46
C ALA A 84 1.62 6.51 -6.48
N GLU A 85 2.87 6.39 -6.92
CA GLU A 85 3.43 7.26 -7.96
C GLU A 85 2.64 7.16 -9.27
N ASN A 86 2.21 5.96 -9.63
CA ASN A 86 1.53 5.70 -10.89
C ASN A 86 0.03 6.02 -10.86
N HIS A 87 -0.60 6.03 -9.69
CA HIS A 87 -2.07 6.04 -9.58
C HIS A 87 -2.65 7.13 -8.70
N LEU A 88 -1.88 7.73 -7.81
CA LEU A 88 -2.32 8.81 -6.94
C LEU A 88 -1.72 10.15 -7.39
N ASP A 89 -2.32 11.26 -6.97
CA ASP A 89 -1.72 12.57 -7.20
C ASP A 89 -0.58 12.84 -6.20
N GLY A 90 0.17 13.91 -6.43
CA GLY A 90 1.32 14.27 -5.62
C GLY A 90 0.98 14.54 -4.15
N ASP A 91 -0.17 15.16 -3.90
CA ASP A 91 -0.61 15.46 -2.53
C ASP A 91 -0.96 14.20 -1.76
N GLU A 92 -1.69 13.28 -2.39
CA GLU A 92 -2.02 11.98 -1.81
C GLU A 92 -0.76 11.16 -1.54
N TYR A 93 0.18 11.15 -2.47
CA TYR A 93 1.47 10.48 -2.30
C TYR A 93 2.23 11.03 -1.08
N CYS A 94 2.33 12.35 -0.98
CA CYS A 94 3.04 13.00 0.13
C CYS A 94 2.36 12.77 1.49
N ASP A 95 1.04 12.68 1.51
CA ASP A 95 0.30 12.35 2.75
C ASP A 95 0.65 10.95 3.26
N ILE A 96 0.97 10.02 2.38
CA ILE A 96 1.30 8.64 2.72
C ILE A 96 2.78 8.48 3.05
N PHE A 97 3.66 8.97 2.19
CA PHE A 97 5.11 8.70 2.22
C PHE A 97 5.96 9.90 2.62
N GLY A 98 5.35 11.09 2.72
CA GLY A 98 6.09 12.34 2.91
C GLY A 98 6.66 12.87 1.59
N GLU A 99 7.19 14.08 1.63
CA GLU A 99 7.81 14.67 0.46
C GLU A 99 9.13 13.96 0.12
N PRO A 100 9.35 13.61 -1.16
CA PRO A 100 10.60 12.99 -1.58
C PRO A 100 11.79 13.94 -1.35
N ASP A 101 12.92 13.36 -0.96
CA ASP A 101 14.18 14.10 -0.88
C ASP A 101 14.80 14.15 -2.29
N GLU A 102 14.80 15.34 -2.89
CA GLU A 102 15.31 15.56 -4.24
C GLU A 102 16.82 15.80 -4.30
N SER A 103 17.52 15.64 -3.18
CA SER A 103 18.98 15.83 -3.15
C SER A 103 19.75 14.84 -4.04
N GLY A 104 19.09 13.81 -4.51
CA GLY A 104 19.67 12.80 -5.38
C GLY A 104 20.55 11.78 -4.69
N GLU A 105 20.74 11.91 -3.38
CA GLU A 105 21.57 11.02 -2.57
C GLU A 105 20.75 10.04 -1.73
N ALA A 106 19.43 10.20 -1.68
CA ALA A 106 18.56 9.31 -0.92
C ALA A 106 18.39 7.98 -1.64
N VAL A 107 18.55 6.89 -0.89
CA VAL A 107 18.32 5.53 -1.37
C VAL A 107 17.15 4.93 -0.60
N THR A 108 16.16 4.43 -1.33
CA THR A 108 15.02 3.76 -0.70
C THR A 108 15.40 2.34 -0.28
N LEU A 109 15.24 2.03 0.99
CA LEU A 109 15.49 0.70 1.53
C LEU A 109 14.19 0.04 1.97
N GLY A 110 13.97 -1.20 1.52
CA GLY A 110 12.92 -2.05 2.06
C GLY A 110 13.46 -2.83 3.24
N LEU A 111 12.96 -2.55 4.44
CA LEU A 111 13.44 -3.17 5.67
C LEU A 111 12.31 -3.87 6.41
N ASN A 112 12.60 -5.08 6.89
CA ASN A 112 11.74 -5.78 7.83
C ASN A 112 12.25 -5.54 9.24
N VAL A 113 11.46 -4.87 10.06
CA VAL A 113 11.78 -4.61 11.46
C VAL A 113 10.70 -5.23 12.36
N SER A 114 11.03 -5.45 13.63
CA SER A 114 10.04 -5.94 14.58
C SER A 114 8.93 -4.92 14.77
N ALA A 115 7.74 -5.39 15.17
CA ALA A 115 6.62 -4.51 15.47
C ALA A 115 6.95 -3.48 16.55
N ALA A 116 7.74 -3.87 17.56
CA ALA A 116 8.19 -2.97 18.62
C ALA A 116 9.10 -1.86 18.09
N ALA A 117 10.06 -2.21 17.21
CA ALA A 117 10.93 -1.22 16.58
C ALA A 117 10.17 -0.25 15.69
N ALA A 118 9.24 -0.77 14.88
CA ALA A 118 8.40 0.05 14.02
C ALA A 118 7.53 1.01 14.83
N ALA A 119 6.93 0.55 15.92
CA ALA A 119 6.10 1.37 16.81
C ALA A 119 6.92 2.47 17.46
N LYS A 120 8.13 2.17 17.93
CA LYS A 120 9.04 3.16 18.52
C LYS A 120 9.45 4.22 17.50
N LEU A 121 9.84 3.80 16.30
CA LEU A 121 10.22 4.72 15.23
C LEU A 121 9.08 5.67 14.89
N LYS A 122 7.88 5.14 14.73
CA LYS A 122 6.68 5.92 14.40
C LYS A 122 6.32 6.93 15.48
N ALA A 123 6.35 6.49 16.75
CA ALA A 123 6.03 7.34 17.89
C ALA A 123 7.05 8.47 18.06
N GLU A 124 8.34 8.18 17.97
CA GLU A 124 9.40 9.18 18.10
C GLU A 124 9.40 10.17 16.93
N ALA A 125 9.19 9.70 15.70
CA ALA A 125 9.09 10.56 14.53
C ALA A 125 7.91 11.52 14.64
N ALA A 126 6.76 11.07 15.09
CA ALA A 126 5.58 11.91 15.32
C ALA A 126 5.85 12.95 16.42
N LYS A 127 6.53 12.57 17.50
CA LYS A 127 6.89 13.43 18.60
C LYS A 127 7.83 14.56 18.19
N LEU A 128 8.77 14.27 17.29
CA LEU A 128 9.74 15.23 16.76
C LEU A 128 9.22 16.00 15.55
N GLY A 129 8.08 15.58 14.97
CA GLY A 129 7.52 16.20 13.77
C GLY A 129 8.35 16.02 12.52
N ILE A 130 9.13 14.95 12.43
CA ILE A 130 9.98 14.63 11.28
C ILE A 130 9.57 13.31 10.63
N PRO A 131 9.90 13.10 9.33
CA PRO A 131 9.64 11.83 8.67
C PRO A 131 10.37 10.67 9.35
N GLN A 132 9.77 9.50 9.34
CA GLN A 132 10.35 8.29 9.95
C GLN A 132 11.72 7.95 9.35
N GLY A 133 11.87 8.10 8.03
CA GLY A 133 13.15 7.86 7.36
C GLY A 133 14.26 8.77 7.84
N LYS A 134 13.96 10.03 8.10
CA LYS A 134 14.93 11.00 8.64
C LYS A 134 15.35 10.66 10.06
N LEU A 135 14.40 10.22 10.89
CA LEU A 135 14.72 9.80 12.25
C LEU A 135 15.58 8.53 12.25
N LEU A 136 15.23 7.55 11.41
CA LEU A 136 16.00 6.32 11.28
C LEU A 136 17.43 6.62 10.82
N GLU A 137 17.61 7.49 9.84
CA GLU A 137 18.90 7.95 9.36
C GLU A 137 19.72 8.57 10.48
N ARG A 138 19.11 9.43 11.29
CA ARG A 138 19.75 10.06 12.44
C ARG A 138 20.25 9.00 13.43
N TRP A 139 19.42 8.03 13.78
CA TRP A 139 19.78 6.96 14.69
C TRP A 139 20.94 6.11 14.17
N ILE A 140 20.94 5.81 12.88
CA ILE A 140 22.02 5.05 12.25
C ILE A 140 23.33 5.83 12.27
N MET A 141 23.30 7.12 11.96
CA MET A 141 24.50 7.95 11.90
C MET A 141 25.06 8.29 13.28
N GLU A 142 24.25 8.26 14.33
CA GLU A 142 24.64 8.48 15.70
C GLU A 142 25.25 7.23 16.40
N ALA A 143 25.05 6.07 15.79
CA ALA A 143 25.51 4.79 16.35
C ALA A 143 27.03 4.58 16.22
#